data_2b49893713fa84ace548a78fdaf6b968
#
_entry.id   2b49893713fa84ace548a78fdaf6b968
#
_cell.length_a   1.000
_cell.length_b   1.000
_cell.length_c   1.000
_cell.angle_alpha   90.00
_cell.angle_beta   90.00
_cell.angle_gamma   90.00
#
_symmetry.space_group_name_H-M   'P 1'
#
loop_
_entity.id
_entity.type
_entity.pdbx_description
1 polymer ?
#
loop_
_entity_poly.entity_id
_entity_poly.type
_entity_poly.pdbx_seq_one_letter_code
_entity_poly.pdbx_strand_id
1 'polypeptide(L)'
;LHSINFEESWTKQTYLDIERKFGEEGFTVKAIPLQIPGIRTMEGFQEKRTMILERVPVPPTLVVCIGDPSWLVARPLFDKEWKDIPSIICYARDYMYPKEEYLIDLDKNVLDTLVPITDVVKGYNATFIKYPVYIKQTIELIKKLQPELTKLAFIFDRRYISQQTKADVEAVLRKDFPGIQFEPLSTTSISTENLLDRLASFDNKTGVLYYSWYRTRKDNENRYLVDNVQKMTNSFSVPPIFTLQDVQTENGNFAGGYYVSPEDYAQVTVNTIEMILSGKDSKEIPIQTAETPRAYLNYQHLLLHQIDPGLYPPNATYFQEPPGFLQKYKIHIISLLVILALLITIGILRVRLFIQKQKAKDKELQIARQAQDLNQKYQLVLKASNMMTWIWDVKEARLECNNIYLTQRSIRDKGTDGQFCMSADEFYSGIHPEDLEQMQDAINKLIAGESISIDEEIRYLDDTGLEYT
;
A
#
# COMPACT_ATOMS: atom_id res chain seq x y z
N LEU A 1 -30.36 -0.87 -20.61
CA LEU A 1 -31.60 -0.72 -19.84
C LEU A 1 -31.47 -1.43 -18.50
N HIS A 2 -31.89 -0.79 -17.40
CA HIS A 2 -31.82 -1.37 -16.07
C HIS A 2 -33.22 -1.50 -15.45
N SER A 3 -33.55 -2.65 -14.91
CA SER A 3 -34.87 -2.93 -14.33
C SER A 3 -35.18 -2.05 -13.10
N ILE A 4 -34.17 -1.64 -12.34
CA ILE A 4 -34.31 -0.78 -11.16
C ILE A 4 -33.56 0.54 -11.42
N ASN A 5 -32.30 0.68 -10.94
CA ASN A 5 -31.41 1.81 -11.17
C ASN A 5 -29.96 1.34 -11.25
N PHE A 6 -29.01 2.21 -11.64
CA PHE A 6 -27.60 1.86 -11.78
C PHE A 6 -26.77 2.09 -10.51
N GLU A 7 -27.40 2.41 -9.38
CA GLU A 7 -26.73 2.61 -8.10
C GLU A 7 -26.71 1.34 -7.24
N GLU A 8 -27.45 0.31 -7.67
CA GLU A 8 -27.43 -0.99 -7.01
C GLU A 8 -26.01 -1.60 -7.05
N SER A 9 -25.44 -1.91 -5.91
CA SER A 9 -24.05 -2.34 -5.77
C SER A 9 -23.69 -3.53 -6.67
N TRP A 10 -24.57 -4.51 -6.72
CA TRP A 10 -24.37 -5.75 -7.48
C TRP A 10 -24.38 -5.57 -9.01
N THR A 11 -24.90 -4.46 -9.53
CA THR A 11 -24.96 -4.17 -10.98
C THR A 11 -24.13 -2.95 -11.38
N LYS A 12 -23.71 -2.12 -10.44
CA LYS A 12 -22.99 -0.89 -10.66
C LYS A 12 -21.68 -1.13 -11.40
N GLN A 13 -20.94 -2.16 -11.02
CA GLN A 13 -19.65 -2.49 -11.66
C GLN A 13 -19.85 -2.85 -13.13
N THR A 14 -20.87 -3.68 -13.45
CA THR A 14 -21.20 -4.03 -14.84
C THR A 14 -21.45 -2.79 -15.69
N TYR A 15 -22.24 -1.82 -15.19
CA TYR A 15 -22.48 -0.57 -15.90
C TYR A 15 -21.20 0.25 -16.10
N LEU A 16 -20.40 0.43 -15.04
CA LEU A 16 -19.16 1.21 -15.10
C LEU A 16 -18.15 0.62 -16.08
N ASP A 17 -18.01 -0.70 -16.10
CA ASP A 17 -17.07 -1.36 -17.02
C ASP A 17 -17.52 -1.28 -18.47
N ILE A 18 -18.83 -1.40 -18.74
CA ILE A 18 -19.39 -1.17 -20.07
C ILE A 18 -19.15 0.28 -20.52
N GLU A 19 -19.47 1.26 -19.67
CA GLU A 19 -19.31 2.68 -19.98
C GLU A 19 -17.86 3.03 -20.27
N ARG A 20 -16.94 2.59 -19.42
CA ARG A 20 -15.51 2.83 -19.57
C ARG A 20 -14.96 2.20 -20.84
N LYS A 21 -15.15 0.88 -21.00
CA LYS A 21 -14.54 0.12 -22.09
C LYS A 21 -15.01 0.59 -23.45
N PHE A 22 -16.32 0.67 -23.65
CA PHE A 22 -16.90 1.01 -24.96
C PHE A 22 -16.94 2.52 -25.22
N GLY A 23 -16.95 3.35 -24.16
CA GLY A 23 -16.75 4.80 -24.30
C GLY A 23 -15.35 5.13 -24.83
N GLU A 24 -14.31 4.44 -24.35
CA GLU A 24 -12.93 4.58 -24.85
C GLU A 24 -12.79 4.10 -26.32
N GLU A 25 -13.59 3.14 -26.75
CA GLU A 25 -13.66 2.65 -28.13
C GLU A 25 -14.52 3.54 -29.06
N GLY A 26 -15.08 4.64 -28.56
CA GLY A 26 -15.85 5.60 -29.34
C GLY A 26 -17.35 5.31 -29.43
N PHE A 27 -17.86 4.33 -28.69
CA PHE A 27 -19.30 4.12 -28.61
C PHE A 27 -19.96 5.09 -27.63
N THR A 28 -21.19 5.51 -27.95
CA THR A 28 -22.03 6.27 -27.01
C THR A 28 -22.84 5.30 -26.17
N VAL A 29 -22.52 5.17 -24.87
CA VAL A 29 -23.28 4.35 -23.92
C VAL A 29 -24.38 5.19 -23.27
N LYS A 30 -25.64 4.76 -23.41
CA LYS A 30 -26.80 5.40 -22.78
C LYS A 30 -27.41 4.53 -21.71
N ALA A 31 -27.38 5.00 -20.47
CA ALA A 31 -27.95 4.31 -19.31
C ALA A 31 -29.39 4.79 -19.05
N ILE A 32 -30.36 3.86 -19.07
CA ILE A 32 -31.78 4.17 -18.88
C ILE A 32 -32.35 3.31 -17.76
N PRO A 33 -32.61 3.87 -16.56
CA PRO A 33 -33.28 3.19 -15.47
C PRO A 33 -34.78 3.17 -15.69
N LEU A 34 -35.40 1.98 -15.62
CA LEU A 34 -36.82 1.79 -15.86
C LEU A 34 -37.68 1.86 -14.59
N GLN A 35 -37.10 1.57 -13.43
CA GLN A 35 -37.79 1.55 -12.14
C GLN A 35 -39.05 0.65 -12.15
N ILE A 36 -38.95 -0.50 -12.80
CA ILE A 36 -40.05 -1.45 -13.03
C ILE A 36 -40.81 -1.83 -11.75
N PRO A 37 -40.16 -2.08 -10.60
CA PRO A 37 -40.89 -2.44 -9.38
C PRO A 37 -41.88 -1.36 -8.90
N GLY A 38 -41.80 -0.16 -9.41
CA GLY A 38 -42.75 0.93 -9.11
C GLY A 38 -43.96 1.01 -10.03
N ILE A 39 -43.95 0.29 -11.16
CA ILE A 39 -44.99 0.34 -12.19
C ILE A 39 -46.16 -0.58 -11.79
N ARG A 40 -47.41 -0.10 -11.99
CA ARG A 40 -48.62 -0.79 -11.57
C ARG A 40 -49.63 -1.00 -12.70
N THR A 41 -49.37 -0.45 -13.87
CA THR A 41 -50.30 -0.51 -15.03
C THR A 41 -49.54 -0.77 -16.31
N MET A 42 -50.26 -1.27 -17.32
CA MET A 42 -49.69 -1.46 -18.66
C MET A 42 -49.34 -0.14 -19.33
N GLU A 43 -50.09 0.92 -19.04
CA GLU A 43 -49.83 2.28 -19.48
C GLU A 43 -48.46 2.73 -18.96
N GLY A 44 -48.12 2.44 -17.72
CA GLY A 44 -46.79 2.75 -17.15
C GLY A 44 -45.64 2.07 -17.92
N PHE A 45 -45.83 0.86 -18.40
CA PHE A 45 -44.84 0.20 -19.28
C PHE A 45 -44.78 0.90 -20.65
N GLN A 46 -45.92 1.30 -21.19
CA GLN A 46 -45.97 2.08 -22.47
C GLN A 46 -45.22 3.41 -22.33
N GLU A 47 -45.41 4.13 -21.22
CA GLU A 47 -44.68 5.36 -20.92
C GLU A 47 -43.17 5.12 -20.89
N LYS A 48 -42.71 4.00 -20.29
CA LYS A 48 -41.28 3.64 -20.27
C LYS A 48 -40.74 3.39 -21.69
N ARG A 49 -41.49 2.70 -22.55
CA ARG A 49 -41.11 2.49 -23.96
C ARG A 49 -41.01 3.81 -24.72
N THR A 50 -41.98 4.70 -24.54
CA THR A 50 -41.91 6.05 -25.11
C THR A 50 -40.69 6.81 -24.66
N MET A 51 -40.41 6.81 -23.35
CA MET A 51 -39.20 7.42 -22.78
C MET A 51 -37.90 6.81 -23.34
N ILE A 52 -37.88 5.50 -23.56
CA ILE A 52 -36.72 4.85 -24.18
C ILE A 52 -36.51 5.37 -25.60
N LEU A 53 -37.56 5.42 -26.43
CA LEU A 53 -37.47 5.91 -27.83
C LEU A 53 -37.10 7.39 -27.90
N GLU A 54 -37.62 8.23 -27.01
CA GLU A 54 -37.24 9.63 -26.92
C GLU A 54 -35.74 9.82 -26.60
N ARG A 55 -35.20 9.00 -25.70
CA ARG A 55 -33.79 9.05 -25.34
C ARG A 55 -32.87 8.40 -26.37
N VAL A 56 -33.41 7.44 -27.14
CA VAL A 56 -32.68 6.69 -28.17
C VAL A 56 -33.47 6.75 -29.48
N PRO A 57 -33.50 7.94 -30.14
CA PRO A 57 -34.32 8.18 -31.35
C PRO A 57 -33.80 7.43 -32.58
N VAL A 58 -32.55 6.97 -32.56
CA VAL A 58 -31.95 6.12 -33.60
C VAL A 58 -31.78 4.72 -33.00
N PRO A 59 -32.15 3.65 -33.75
CA PRO A 59 -31.93 2.29 -33.25
C PRO A 59 -30.53 2.05 -32.78
N PRO A 60 -30.31 1.47 -31.57
CA PRO A 60 -28.99 1.24 -31.02
C PRO A 60 -28.29 0.08 -31.74
N THR A 61 -26.96 0.04 -31.69
CA THR A 61 -26.17 -1.11 -32.20
C THR A 61 -26.40 -2.38 -31.37
N LEU A 62 -26.62 -2.21 -30.06
CA LEU A 62 -26.81 -3.30 -29.11
C LEU A 62 -27.62 -2.79 -27.92
N VAL A 63 -28.44 -3.65 -27.33
CA VAL A 63 -29.18 -3.38 -26.08
C VAL A 63 -28.74 -4.33 -24.99
N VAL A 64 -28.20 -3.80 -23.89
CA VAL A 64 -27.90 -4.56 -22.67
C VAL A 64 -29.02 -4.35 -21.66
N CYS A 65 -29.71 -5.43 -21.29
CA CYS A 65 -30.81 -5.43 -20.33
C CYS A 65 -30.32 -5.99 -18.99
N ILE A 66 -30.17 -5.13 -17.98
CA ILE A 66 -29.77 -5.52 -16.62
C ILE A 66 -31.01 -5.91 -15.83
N GLY A 67 -31.17 -7.22 -15.60
CA GLY A 67 -32.36 -7.88 -15.11
C GLY A 67 -33.37 -8.17 -16.22
N ASP A 68 -33.85 -9.40 -16.26
CA ASP A 68 -34.83 -9.89 -17.24
C ASP A 68 -36.15 -9.08 -17.30
N PRO A 69 -36.66 -8.44 -16.19
CA PRO A 69 -37.81 -7.54 -16.33
C PRO A 69 -37.57 -6.38 -17.29
N SER A 70 -36.33 -5.87 -17.40
CA SER A 70 -36.03 -4.77 -18.35
C SER A 70 -36.18 -5.19 -19.80
N TRP A 71 -35.80 -6.44 -20.11
CA TRP A 71 -36.00 -7.01 -21.45
C TRP A 71 -37.48 -7.23 -21.75
N LEU A 72 -38.27 -7.78 -20.77
CA LEU A 72 -39.71 -7.97 -20.94
C LEU A 72 -40.43 -6.67 -21.27
N VAL A 73 -40.13 -5.60 -20.57
CA VAL A 73 -40.72 -4.27 -20.84
C VAL A 73 -40.29 -3.71 -22.21
N ALA A 74 -39.03 -3.94 -22.60
CA ALA A 74 -38.48 -3.49 -23.86
C ALA A 74 -38.89 -4.41 -25.05
N ARG A 75 -39.33 -5.66 -24.80
CA ARG A 75 -39.63 -6.65 -25.85
C ARG A 75 -40.50 -6.12 -27.00
N PRO A 76 -41.60 -5.37 -26.78
CA PRO A 76 -42.39 -4.80 -27.90
C PRO A 76 -41.61 -3.87 -28.84
N LEU A 77 -40.47 -3.30 -28.38
CA LEU A 77 -39.60 -2.51 -29.28
C LEU A 77 -38.81 -3.45 -30.21
N PHE A 78 -38.41 -4.64 -29.75
CA PHE A 78 -37.76 -5.65 -30.60
C PHE A 78 -38.73 -6.28 -31.62
N ASP A 79 -40.03 -6.18 -31.39
CA ASP A 79 -41.04 -6.60 -32.36
C ASP A 79 -41.22 -5.57 -33.48
N LYS A 80 -40.80 -4.28 -33.29
CA LYS A 80 -41.07 -3.16 -34.20
C LYS A 80 -39.81 -2.33 -34.48
N GLU A 81 -39.60 -1.27 -33.67
CA GLU A 81 -38.59 -0.22 -33.93
C GLU A 81 -37.15 -0.76 -33.87
N TRP A 82 -36.90 -1.78 -33.06
CA TRP A 82 -35.61 -2.39 -32.86
C TRP A 82 -35.53 -3.83 -33.39
N LYS A 83 -36.31 -4.11 -34.42
CA LYS A 83 -36.29 -5.42 -35.05
C LYS A 83 -34.85 -5.79 -35.45
N ASP A 84 -34.48 -7.02 -35.14
CA ASP A 84 -33.16 -7.59 -35.42
C ASP A 84 -31.99 -6.94 -34.61
N ILE A 85 -32.23 -5.92 -33.79
CA ILE A 85 -31.20 -5.38 -32.91
C ILE A 85 -30.78 -6.43 -31.88
N PRO A 86 -29.45 -6.74 -31.77
CA PRO A 86 -28.97 -7.69 -30.79
C PRO A 86 -29.23 -7.23 -29.35
N SER A 87 -29.55 -8.17 -28.47
CA SER A 87 -29.75 -7.89 -27.05
C SER A 87 -29.07 -8.92 -26.14
N ILE A 88 -28.62 -8.45 -24.99
CA ILE A 88 -28.06 -9.26 -23.92
C ILE A 88 -28.92 -9.09 -22.68
N ILE A 89 -29.38 -10.20 -22.09
CA ILE A 89 -30.09 -10.20 -20.80
C ILE A 89 -29.12 -10.60 -19.71
N CYS A 90 -28.72 -9.63 -18.89
CA CYS A 90 -27.79 -9.85 -17.77
C CYS A 90 -28.55 -10.19 -16.49
N TYR A 91 -27.87 -10.88 -15.56
CA TYR A 91 -28.42 -11.35 -14.29
C TYR A 91 -29.64 -12.25 -14.46
N ALA A 92 -29.66 -13.01 -15.55
CA ALA A 92 -30.75 -13.90 -15.90
C ALA A 92 -30.79 -15.16 -15.01
N ARG A 93 -31.99 -15.69 -14.82
CA ARG A 93 -32.25 -16.99 -14.23
C ARG A 93 -32.65 -18.00 -15.32
N ASP A 94 -32.79 -19.26 -14.96
CA ASP A 94 -33.25 -20.28 -15.90
C ASP A 94 -34.71 -20.08 -16.33
N TYR A 95 -35.53 -19.47 -15.50
CA TYR A 95 -36.94 -19.21 -15.71
C TYR A 95 -37.28 -17.75 -15.51
N MET A 96 -38.18 -17.25 -16.32
CA MET A 96 -38.71 -15.89 -16.23
C MET A 96 -40.19 -15.84 -16.58
N TYR A 97 -40.85 -14.70 -16.37
CA TYR A 97 -42.22 -14.49 -16.86
C TYR A 97 -42.30 -14.54 -18.37
N PRO A 98 -43.36 -15.13 -18.96
CA PRO A 98 -43.54 -15.15 -20.42
C PRO A 98 -43.94 -13.80 -20.99
N LYS A 99 -44.56 -12.92 -20.17
CA LYS A 99 -45.08 -11.60 -20.59
C LYS A 99 -44.91 -10.56 -19.50
N GLU A 100 -44.87 -9.29 -19.89
CA GLU A 100 -44.68 -8.14 -18.98
C GLU A 100 -45.87 -7.92 -18.03
N GLU A 101 -47.10 -8.33 -18.43
CA GLU A 101 -48.29 -8.23 -17.59
C GLU A 101 -48.15 -8.86 -16.22
N TYR A 102 -47.39 -9.94 -16.10
CA TYR A 102 -47.13 -10.62 -14.84
C TYR A 102 -46.21 -9.80 -13.89
N LEU A 103 -45.52 -8.76 -14.39
CA LEU A 103 -44.73 -7.87 -13.55
C LEU A 103 -45.61 -6.90 -12.72
N ILE A 104 -46.86 -6.69 -13.10
CA ILE A 104 -47.81 -5.79 -12.44
C ILE A 104 -48.47 -6.46 -11.24
N ASP A 105 -48.96 -7.67 -11.46
CA ASP A 105 -49.73 -8.43 -10.45
C ASP A 105 -48.84 -9.39 -9.67
N LEU A 106 -48.20 -8.87 -8.64
CA LEU A 106 -47.25 -9.60 -7.81
C LEU A 106 -47.92 -10.50 -6.74
N ASP A 107 -49.28 -10.50 -6.64
CA ASP A 107 -50.02 -11.25 -5.63
C ASP A 107 -50.49 -12.63 -6.14
N LYS A 108 -50.33 -12.92 -7.43
CA LYS A 108 -50.62 -14.25 -8.00
C LYS A 108 -49.52 -15.26 -7.73
N ASN A 109 -49.87 -16.54 -7.71
CA ASN A 109 -48.91 -17.63 -7.55
C ASN A 109 -47.88 -17.58 -8.70
N VAL A 110 -46.70 -17.11 -8.34
CA VAL A 110 -45.66 -16.68 -9.28
C VAL A 110 -45.00 -17.85 -9.98
N LEU A 111 -44.81 -18.97 -9.24
CA LEU A 111 -43.94 -20.06 -9.69
C LEU A 111 -44.57 -20.89 -10.83
N ASP A 112 -45.89 -21.02 -10.81
CA ASP A 112 -46.63 -21.83 -11.82
C ASP A 112 -46.71 -21.13 -13.19
N THR A 113 -46.38 -19.84 -13.28
CA THR A 113 -46.45 -19.04 -14.53
C THR A 113 -45.08 -18.84 -15.20
N LEU A 114 -43.99 -19.27 -14.54
CA LEU A 114 -42.66 -19.14 -15.08
C LEU A 114 -42.39 -20.15 -16.19
N VAL A 115 -41.68 -19.70 -17.21
CA VAL A 115 -41.26 -20.55 -18.33
C VAL A 115 -39.74 -20.43 -18.53
N PRO A 116 -39.08 -21.41 -19.16
CA PRO A 116 -37.68 -21.31 -19.49
C PRO A 116 -37.37 -20.04 -20.25
N ILE A 117 -36.28 -19.32 -19.87
CA ILE A 117 -35.88 -18.10 -20.53
C ILE A 117 -35.61 -18.32 -22.03
N THR A 118 -35.12 -19.50 -22.40
CA THR A 118 -34.89 -19.92 -23.78
C THR A 118 -36.17 -19.89 -24.64
N ASP A 119 -37.30 -20.18 -24.05
CA ASP A 119 -38.59 -20.14 -24.75
C ASP A 119 -39.09 -18.72 -24.93
N VAL A 120 -38.81 -17.83 -23.97
CA VAL A 120 -39.25 -16.42 -24.04
C VAL A 120 -38.42 -15.65 -25.06
N VAL A 121 -37.09 -15.90 -25.17
CA VAL A 121 -36.21 -15.22 -26.14
C VAL A 121 -36.21 -15.85 -27.52
N LYS A 122 -36.90 -16.95 -27.70
CA LYS A 122 -36.97 -17.67 -28.97
C LYS A 122 -37.52 -16.77 -30.09
N GLY A 123 -36.76 -16.64 -31.18
CA GLY A 123 -37.15 -15.82 -32.31
C GLY A 123 -36.55 -14.40 -32.29
N TYR A 124 -35.97 -13.98 -31.18
CA TYR A 124 -35.26 -12.71 -31.07
C TYR A 124 -33.75 -12.88 -31.28
N ASN A 125 -33.07 -11.83 -31.71
CA ASN A 125 -31.61 -11.78 -31.71
C ASN A 125 -31.14 -11.45 -30.29
N ALA A 126 -31.20 -12.44 -29.39
CA ALA A 126 -30.98 -12.28 -27.96
C ALA A 126 -30.12 -13.41 -27.40
N THR A 127 -29.24 -13.07 -26.51
CA THR A 127 -28.51 -14.00 -25.62
C THR A 127 -28.69 -13.60 -24.18
N PHE A 128 -28.27 -14.45 -23.24
CA PHE A 128 -28.34 -14.11 -21.83
C PHE A 128 -27.15 -14.64 -21.05
N ILE A 129 -26.83 -13.90 -19.98
CA ILE A 129 -25.78 -14.20 -19.04
C ILE A 129 -26.41 -14.57 -17.71
N LYS A 130 -26.20 -15.82 -17.28
CA LYS A 130 -26.73 -16.31 -16.02
C LYS A 130 -25.99 -15.72 -14.84
N TYR A 131 -26.73 -15.43 -13.77
CA TYR A 131 -26.17 -15.15 -12.47
C TYR A 131 -26.45 -16.34 -11.54
N PRO A 132 -25.47 -17.22 -11.33
CA PRO A 132 -25.66 -18.39 -10.49
C PRO A 132 -25.75 -18.02 -9.02
N VAL A 133 -26.64 -18.71 -8.27
CA VAL A 133 -26.83 -18.49 -6.84
C VAL A 133 -26.34 -19.72 -6.07
N TYR A 134 -25.33 -19.50 -5.24
CA TYR A 134 -24.62 -20.57 -4.52
C TYR A 134 -25.20 -20.78 -3.13
N ILE A 135 -26.48 -21.20 -3.07
CA ILE A 135 -27.26 -21.37 -1.82
C ILE A 135 -26.60 -22.37 -0.90
N LYS A 136 -26.28 -23.57 -1.40
CA LYS A 136 -25.65 -24.62 -0.61
C LYS A 136 -24.36 -24.19 0.02
N GLN A 137 -23.47 -23.61 -0.77
CA GLN A 137 -22.14 -23.12 -0.33
C GLN A 137 -22.30 -22.00 0.71
N THR A 138 -23.29 -21.11 0.54
CA THR A 138 -23.57 -20.06 1.53
C THR A 138 -24.08 -20.65 2.84
N ILE A 139 -24.95 -21.65 2.82
CA ILE A 139 -25.42 -22.32 4.03
C ILE A 139 -24.29 -23.11 4.71
N GLU A 140 -23.42 -23.77 3.95
CA GLU A 140 -22.20 -24.42 4.45
C GLU A 140 -21.27 -23.41 5.13
N LEU A 141 -21.10 -22.21 4.52
CA LEU A 141 -20.32 -21.12 5.09
C LEU A 141 -20.94 -20.63 6.41
N ILE A 142 -22.26 -20.40 6.45
CA ILE A 142 -22.96 -20.00 7.68
C ILE A 142 -22.76 -21.06 8.77
N LYS A 143 -22.97 -22.35 8.44
CA LYS A 143 -22.80 -23.46 9.38
C LYS A 143 -21.37 -23.59 9.89
N LYS A 144 -20.38 -23.31 9.07
CA LYS A 144 -18.98 -23.27 9.49
C LYS A 144 -18.70 -22.14 10.49
N LEU A 145 -19.25 -20.95 10.22
CA LEU A 145 -19.07 -19.76 11.08
C LEU A 145 -19.97 -19.79 12.33
N GLN A 146 -21.10 -20.50 12.28
CA GLN A 146 -22.06 -20.71 13.38
C GLN A 146 -22.29 -22.22 13.58
N PRO A 147 -21.39 -22.96 14.25
CA PRO A 147 -21.47 -24.42 14.38
C PRO A 147 -22.74 -24.91 15.06
N GLU A 148 -23.39 -24.10 15.91
CA GLU A 148 -24.64 -24.42 16.61
C GLU A 148 -25.89 -24.07 15.80
N LEU A 149 -25.77 -23.81 14.48
CA LEU A 149 -26.90 -23.44 13.62
C LEU A 149 -27.99 -24.49 13.62
N THR A 150 -29.19 -24.11 14.06
CA THR A 150 -30.41 -24.97 14.06
C THR A 150 -31.56 -24.38 13.25
N LYS A 151 -31.47 -23.08 12.91
CA LYS A 151 -32.50 -22.36 12.17
C LYS A 151 -31.89 -21.46 11.12
N LEU A 152 -32.52 -21.35 9.95
CA LEU A 152 -32.20 -20.38 8.92
C LEU A 152 -33.41 -19.48 8.65
N ALA A 153 -33.27 -18.19 8.97
CA ALA A 153 -34.21 -17.15 8.59
C ALA A 153 -33.84 -16.61 7.20
N PHE A 154 -34.80 -16.55 6.28
CA PHE A 154 -34.57 -16.06 4.93
C PHE A 154 -35.40 -14.81 4.64
N ILE A 155 -34.73 -13.69 4.39
CA ILE A 155 -35.36 -12.39 4.13
C ILE A 155 -35.51 -12.19 2.62
N PHE A 156 -36.72 -12.01 2.15
CA PHE A 156 -37.04 -11.86 0.74
C PHE A 156 -38.31 -11.04 0.50
N ASP A 157 -38.45 -10.54 -0.72
CA ASP A 157 -39.63 -9.79 -1.13
C ASP A 157 -40.57 -10.61 -2.07
N ARG A 158 -41.64 -9.97 -2.53
CA ARG A 158 -42.69 -10.60 -3.34
C ARG A 158 -42.36 -10.75 -4.84
N ARG A 159 -41.22 -10.20 -5.32
CA ARG A 159 -40.82 -10.32 -6.72
C ARG A 159 -40.55 -11.78 -7.07
N TYR A 160 -40.88 -12.17 -8.30
CA TYR A 160 -40.77 -13.59 -8.70
C TYR A 160 -39.35 -14.16 -8.54
N ILE A 161 -38.30 -13.36 -8.79
CA ILE A 161 -36.93 -13.78 -8.58
C ILE A 161 -36.69 -14.13 -7.10
N SER A 162 -37.23 -13.33 -6.19
CA SER A 162 -37.13 -13.58 -4.73
C SER A 162 -37.92 -14.83 -4.32
N GLN A 163 -39.08 -15.07 -4.93
CA GLN A 163 -39.90 -16.28 -4.69
C GLN A 163 -39.22 -17.55 -5.24
N GLN A 164 -38.60 -17.47 -6.43
CA GLN A 164 -37.77 -18.57 -6.95
C GLN A 164 -36.65 -18.90 -5.98
N THR A 165 -35.88 -17.87 -5.56
CA THR A 165 -34.76 -18.05 -4.64
C THR A 165 -35.22 -18.65 -3.31
N LYS A 166 -36.40 -18.24 -2.80
CA LYS A 166 -37.00 -18.85 -1.60
C LYS A 166 -37.25 -20.33 -1.81
N ALA A 167 -37.85 -20.71 -2.94
CA ALA A 167 -38.12 -22.11 -3.25
C ALA A 167 -36.84 -22.94 -3.37
N ASP A 168 -35.79 -22.35 -4.00
CA ASP A 168 -34.46 -22.99 -4.12
C ASP A 168 -33.78 -23.17 -2.75
N VAL A 169 -33.84 -22.14 -1.86
CA VAL A 169 -33.35 -22.25 -0.47
C VAL A 169 -34.06 -23.35 0.29
N GLU A 170 -35.38 -23.41 0.19
CA GLU A 170 -36.18 -24.45 0.85
C GLU A 170 -35.84 -25.85 0.32
N ALA A 171 -35.66 -26.01 -0.98
CA ALA A 171 -35.25 -27.26 -1.62
C ALA A 171 -33.87 -27.72 -1.15
N VAL A 172 -32.90 -26.83 -1.10
CA VAL A 172 -31.53 -27.10 -0.61
C VAL A 172 -31.57 -27.49 0.87
N LEU A 173 -32.29 -26.74 1.71
CA LEU A 173 -32.44 -27.10 3.14
C LEU A 173 -33.03 -28.48 3.34
N ARG A 174 -34.13 -28.78 2.64
CA ARG A 174 -34.80 -30.07 2.74
C ARG A 174 -33.90 -31.23 2.31
N LYS A 175 -33.10 -31.03 1.27
CA LYS A 175 -32.22 -32.05 0.69
C LYS A 175 -30.93 -32.24 1.46
N ASP A 176 -30.18 -31.12 1.68
CA ASP A 176 -28.79 -31.16 2.15
C ASP A 176 -28.66 -30.84 3.65
N PHE A 177 -29.65 -30.16 4.26
CA PHE A 177 -29.62 -29.72 5.67
C PHE A 177 -30.93 -29.98 6.42
N PRO A 178 -31.46 -31.22 6.46
CA PRO A 178 -32.79 -31.52 7.00
C PRO A 178 -32.96 -31.21 8.50
N GLY A 179 -31.86 -31.02 9.23
CA GLY A 179 -31.87 -30.62 10.65
C GLY A 179 -31.97 -29.11 10.89
N ILE A 180 -31.98 -28.28 9.84
CA ILE A 180 -32.09 -26.82 9.95
C ILE A 180 -33.54 -26.39 9.71
N GLN A 181 -34.14 -25.76 10.71
CA GLN A 181 -35.51 -25.22 10.58
C GLN A 181 -35.49 -24.00 9.65
N PHE A 182 -36.45 -23.95 8.71
CA PHE A 182 -36.58 -22.81 7.78
C PHE A 182 -37.62 -21.81 8.29
N GLU A 183 -37.26 -20.52 8.34
CA GLU A 183 -38.16 -19.42 8.70
C GLU A 183 -38.19 -18.38 7.58
N PRO A 184 -39.20 -18.37 6.69
CA PRO A 184 -39.32 -17.37 5.64
C PRO A 184 -39.85 -16.04 6.19
N LEU A 185 -39.11 -14.94 5.94
CA LEU A 185 -39.48 -13.57 6.30
C LEU A 185 -39.75 -12.77 5.02
N SER A 186 -41.02 -12.58 4.71
CA SER A 186 -41.44 -11.96 3.45
C SER A 186 -42.13 -10.61 3.65
N THR A 187 -41.91 -9.70 2.70
CA THR A 187 -42.68 -8.43 2.62
C THR A 187 -44.18 -8.60 2.46
N THR A 188 -44.64 -9.77 2.10
CA THR A 188 -46.08 -10.09 2.03
C THR A 188 -46.69 -10.47 3.38
N SER A 189 -45.88 -10.98 4.30
CA SER A 189 -46.34 -11.51 5.58
C SER A 189 -46.07 -10.58 6.77
N ILE A 190 -45.02 -9.77 6.72
CA ILE A 190 -44.62 -8.89 7.82
C ILE A 190 -44.26 -7.47 7.35
N SER A 191 -44.40 -6.49 8.23
CA SER A 191 -43.93 -5.11 7.99
C SER A 191 -42.43 -5.01 8.18
N THR A 192 -41.83 -3.88 7.77
CA THR A 192 -40.41 -3.64 8.02
C THR A 192 -40.11 -3.56 9.51
N GLU A 193 -40.96 -2.92 10.30
CA GLU A 193 -40.84 -2.82 11.75
C GLU A 193 -40.86 -4.23 12.40
N ASN A 194 -41.82 -5.06 12.01
CA ASN A 194 -41.89 -6.44 12.51
C ASN A 194 -40.70 -7.30 12.08
N LEU A 195 -40.10 -7.02 10.90
CA LEU A 195 -38.83 -7.65 10.49
C LEU A 195 -37.73 -7.29 11.48
N LEU A 196 -37.58 -5.99 11.82
CA LEU A 196 -36.56 -5.52 12.75
C LEU A 196 -36.72 -6.14 14.14
N ASP A 197 -37.94 -6.16 14.67
CA ASP A 197 -38.24 -6.79 15.94
C ASP A 197 -37.90 -8.30 15.91
N ARG A 198 -38.22 -8.98 14.78
CA ARG A 198 -37.91 -10.38 14.62
C ARG A 198 -36.42 -10.65 14.62
N LEU A 199 -35.60 -9.82 13.89
CA LEU A 199 -34.16 -9.92 13.85
C LEU A 199 -33.52 -9.70 15.23
N ALA A 200 -34.04 -8.75 16.01
CA ALA A 200 -33.60 -8.49 17.37
C ALA A 200 -33.91 -9.63 18.35
N SER A 201 -34.91 -10.46 18.04
CA SER A 201 -35.33 -11.60 18.87
C SER A 201 -34.59 -12.90 18.60
N PHE A 202 -33.72 -12.95 17.57
CA PHE A 202 -32.98 -14.15 17.23
C PHE A 202 -31.78 -14.37 18.18
N ASP A 203 -31.40 -15.63 18.30
CA ASP A 203 -30.24 -16.09 19.04
C ASP A 203 -29.07 -16.45 18.09
N ASN A 204 -27.92 -16.81 18.64
CA ASN A 204 -26.75 -17.22 17.88
C ASN A 204 -26.89 -18.59 17.17
N LYS A 205 -27.99 -19.33 17.40
CA LYS A 205 -28.31 -20.58 16.71
C LYS A 205 -29.12 -20.35 15.44
N THR A 206 -29.50 -19.10 15.20
CA THR A 206 -30.22 -18.68 14.01
C THR A 206 -29.28 -18.05 13.01
N GLY A 207 -29.13 -18.59 11.82
CA GLY A 207 -28.50 -17.96 10.68
C GLY A 207 -29.49 -17.05 9.96
N VAL A 208 -29.04 -15.88 9.51
CA VAL A 208 -29.88 -14.96 8.73
C VAL A 208 -29.32 -14.83 7.32
N LEU A 209 -30.14 -15.14 6.33
CA LEU A 209 -29.80 -15.03 4.92
C LEU A 209 -30.68 -13.96 4.27
N TYR A 210 -30.06 -12.89 3.80
CA TYR A 210 -30.74 -11.79 3.13
C TYR A 210 -30.63 -11.93 1.62
N TYR A 211 -31.74 -11.81 0.93
CA TYR A 211 -31.76 -11.73 -0.52
C TYR A 211 -32.22 -10.35 -0.99
N SER A 212 -33.39 -9.90 -0.53
CA SER A 212 -33.98 -8.63 -0.95
C SER A 212 -35.13 -8.22 -0.04
N TRP A 213 -35.32 -6.92 0.14
CA TRP A 213 -36.46 -6.38 0.89
C TRP A 213 -37.03 -5.16 0.17
N TYR A 214 -37.88 -5.38 -0.82
CA TYR A 214 -38.56 -4.34 -1.56
C TYR A 214 -40.04 -4.32 -1.22
N ARG A 215 -40.52 -3.24 -0.61
CA ARG A 215 -41.95 -3.00 -0.36
C ARG A 215 -42.47 -1.90 -1.29
N THR A 216 -43.60 -2.18 -1.91
CA THR A 216 -44.34 -1.17 -2.65
C THR A 216 -45.28 -0.45 -1.72
N ARG A 217 -45.35 0.85 -1.86
CA ARG A 217 -46.28 1.70 -1.14
C ARG A 217 -47.73 1.29 -1.50
N LYS A 218 -48.47 0.76 -0.55
CA LYS A 218 -49.93 0.88 -0.51
C LYS A 218 -50.21 2.14 0.27
N ASP A 219 -51.04 3.03 -0.25
CA ASP A 219 -51.39 4.34 0.28
C ASP A 219 -50.99 4.58 1.75
N ASN A 220 -50.13 5.58 1.97
CA ASN A 220 -49.68 6.07 3.28
C ASN A 220 -48.56 5.28 4.04
N GLU A 221 -47.95 4.22 3.52
CA GLU A 221 -46.79 3.63 4.19
C GLU A 221 -45.51 4.39 3.84
N ASN A 222 -44.64 4.61 4.83
CA ASN A 222 -43.31 5.22 4.63
C ASN A 222 -42.48 4.36 3.69
N ARG A 223 -41.92 5.01 2.65
CA ARG A 223 -41.02 4.35 1.70
C ARG A 223 -39.61 4.42 2.25
N TYR A 224 -39.11 3.33 2.76
CA TYR A 224 -37.70 3.21 3.10
C TYR A 224 -36.87 3.06 1.82
N LEU A 225 -35.77 3.81 1.71
CA LEU A 225 -34.76 3.57 0.69
C LEU A 225 -34.09 2.21 0.96
N VAL A 226 -33.76 1.47 -0.08
CA VAL A 226 -33.20 0.12 0.03
C VAL A 226 -31.97 0.11 0.94
N ASP A 227 -31.05 1.07 0.74
CA ASP A 227 -29.84 1.19 1.57
C ASP A 227 -30.14 1.43 3.05
N ASN A 228 -31.18 2.20 3.36
CA ASN A 228 -31.58 2.42 4.74
C ASN A 228 -32.16 1.15 5.37
N VAL A 229 -32.94 0.38 4.62
CA VAL A 229 -33.46 -0.90 5.10
C VAL A 229 -32.31 -1.88 5.37
N GLN A 230 -31.33 -1.97 4.50
CA GLN A 230 -30.15 -2.83 4.71
C GLN A 230 -29.38 -2.42 5.97
N LYS A 231 -29.13 -1.13 6.18
CA LYS A 231 -28.48 -0.62 7.40
C LYS A 231 -29.31 -0.90 8.66
N MET A 232 -30.63 -0.68 8.59
CA MET A 232 -31.53 -0.97 9.71
C MET A 232 -31.57 -2.46 10.05
N THR A 233 -31.72 -3.35 9.06
CA THR A 233 -31.72 -4.79 9.29
C THR A 233 -30.43 -5.26 9.93
N ASN A 234 -29.29 -4.74 9.46
CA ASN A 234 -27.98 -5.03 10.06
C ASN A 234 -27.87 -4.55 11.51
N SER A 235 -28.34 -3.33 11.79
CA SER A 235 -28.25 -2.74 13.13
C SER A 235 -29.14 -3.42 14.16
N PHE A 236 -30.26 -4.03 13.76
CA PHE A 236 -31.20 -4.71 14.63
C PHE A 236 -30.96 -6.22 14.73
N SER A 237 -30.19 -6.81 13.84
CA SER A 237 -29.94 -8.24 13.87
C SER A 237 -28.93 -8.63 14.95
N VAL A 238 -29.32 -9.58 15.81
CA VAL A 238 -28.41 -10.19 16.79
C VAL A 238 -27.41 -11.13 16.11
N PRO A 239 -27.81 -12.09 15.23
CA PRO A 239 -26.86 -12.85 14.47
C PRO A 239 -26.35 -12.09 13.24
N PRO A 240 -25.18 -12.45 12.70
CA PRO A 240 -24.68 -11.88 11.45
C PRO A 240 -25.63 -12.20 10.28
N ILE A 241 -25.79 -11.23 9.38
CA ILE A 241 -26.60 -11.42 8.16
C ILE A 241 -25.68 -11.78 7.00
N PHE A 242 -25.99 -12.89 6.33
CA PHE A 242 -25.31 -13.35 5.12
C PHE A 242 -26.14 -13.06 3.87
N THR A 243 -25.51 -13.11 2.69
CA THR A 243 -26.15 -12.77 1.41
C THR A 243 -25.82 -13.78 0.32
N LEU A 244 -26.65 -13.83 -0.73
CA LEU A 244 -26.46 -14.68 -1.91
C LEU A 244 -25.84 -13.94 -3.10
N GLN A 245 -25.62 -12.64 -2.97
CA GLN A 245 -25.03 -11.75 -3.95
C GLN A 245 -24.35 -10.59 -3.23
N ASP A 246 -23.49 -9.83 -3.91
CA ASP A 246 -22.91 -8.64 -3.30
C ASP A 246 -23.98 -7.56 -3.08
N VAL A 247 -24.17 -7.20 -1.83
CA VAL A 247 -25.05 -6.12 -1.38
C VAL A 247 -24.28 -5.21 -0.42
N GLN A 248 -23.19 -4.66 -0.91
CA GLN A 248 -22.27 -3.77 -0.16
C GLN A 248 -21.57 -4.47 1.03
N THR A 249 -21.12 -5.69 0.84
CA THR A 249 -20.34 -6.44 1.84
C THR A 249 -19.08 -5.66 2.24
N GLU A 250 -18.42 -5.01 1.29
CA GLU A 250 -17.24 -4.16 1.52
C GLU A 250 -17.54 -3.02 2.51
N ASN A 251 -18.72 -2.42 2.42
CA ASN A 251 -19.13 -1.30 3.27
C ASN A 251 -19.60 -1.72 4.68
N GLY A 252 -19.56 -3.02 4.99
CA GLY A 252 -19.90 -3.56 6.31
C GLY A 252 -21.40 -3.64 6.60
N ASN A 253 -22.25 -3.60 5.59
CA ASN A 253 -23.70 -3.76 5.81
C ASN A 253 -24.08 -5.17 6.22
N PHE A 254 -23.33 -6.20 5.75
CA PHE A 254 -23.59 -7.61 6.03
C PHE A 254 -22.30 -8.40 6.23
N ALA A 255 -22.41 -9.58 6.81
CA ALA A 255 -21.27 -10.47 7.06
C ALA A 255 -20.63 -10.99 5.77
N GLY A 256 -21.42 -11.07 4.68
CA GLY A 256 -20.96 -11.57 3.39
C GLY A 256 -21.70 -12.82 2.92
N GLY A 257 -21.08 -13.60 2.04
CA GLY A 257 -21.71 -14.80 1.48
C GLY A 257 -20.79 -15.53 0.50
N TYR A 258 -21.36 -16.47 -0.24
CA TYR A 258 -20.64 -17.20 -1.28
C TYR A 258 -21.26 -16.87 -2.64
N TYR A 259 -20.57 -16.08 -3.47
CA TYR A 259 -21.10 -15.59 -4.74
C TYR A 259 -19.99 -15.24 -5.74
N VAL A 260 -20.37 -14.91 -6.97
CA VAL A 260 -19.49 -14.35 -8.00
C VAL A 260 -19.34 -12.86 -7.76
N SER A 261 -18.12 -12.32 -7.84
CA SER A 261 -17.92 -10.88 -7.69
C SER A 261 -18.61 -10.08 -8.80
N PRO A 262 -19.01 -8.83 -8.51
CA PRO A 262 -19.50 -7.91 -9.54
C PRO A 262 -18.49 -7.71 -10.68
N GLU A 263 -17.19 -7.69 -10.37
CA GLU A 263 -16.11 -7.54 -11.34
C GLU A 263 -16.01 -8.75 -12.30
N ASP A 264 -16.03 -9.98 -11.74
CA ASP A 264 -15.99 -11.20 -12.56
C ASP A 264 -17.21 -11.28 -13.49
N TYR A 265 -18.39 -10.91 -12.98
CA TYR A 265 -19.60 -10.87 -13.77
C TYR A 265 -19.57 -9.80 -14.86
N ALA A 266 -19.09 -8.61 -14.54
CA ALA A 266 -18.92 -7.50 -15.48
C ALA A 266 -17.98 -7.89 -16.62
N GLN A 267 -16.88 -8.61 -16.32
CA GLN A 267 -15.95 -9.07 -17.35
C GLN A 267 -16.60 -10.04 -18.34
N VAL A 268 -17.44 -10.98 -17.87
CA VAL A 268 -18.21 -11.88 -18.75
C VAL A 268 -19.16 -11.08 -19.63
N THR A 269 -19.78 -10.04 -19.08
CA THR A 269 -20.69 -9.16 -19.85
C THR A 269 -19.94 -8.39 -20.93
N VAL A 270 -18.82 -7.77 -20.59
CA VAL A 270 -17.96 -7.05 -21.54
C VAL A 270 -17.51 -7.99 -22.67
N ASN A 271 -16.99 -9.17 -22.36
CA ASN A 271 -16.57 -10.16 -23.37
C ASN A 271 -17.72 -10.57 -24.29
N THR A 272 -18.95 -10.69 -23.76
CA THR A 272 -20.14 -11.01 -24.56
C THR A 272 -20.52 -9.87 -25.52
N ILE A 273 -20.41 -8.62 -25.05
CA ILE A 273 -20.61 -7.44 -25.89
C ILE A 273 -19.58 -7.40 -27.03
N GLU A 274 -18.30 -7.62 -26.72
CA GLU A 274 -17.22 -7.67 -27.73
C GLU A 274 -17.48 -8.72 -28.81
N MET A 275 -17.97 -9.91 -28.44
CA MET A 275 -18.34 -10.95 -29.41
C MET A 275 -19.44 -10.46 -30.37
N ILE A 276 -20.44 -9.76 -29.86
CA ILE A 276 -21.53 -9.23 -30.70
C ILE A 276 -21.03 -8.10 -31.60
N LEU A 277 -20.28 -7.16 -31.06
CA LEU A 277 -19.74 -6.03 -31.82
C LEU A 277 -18.72 -6.48 -32.89
N SER A 278 -18.06 -7.63 -32.69
CA SER A 278 -17.21 -8.27 -33.73
C SER A 278 -18.00 -8.97 -34.85
N GLY A 279 -19.33 -8.92 -34.80
CA GLY A 279 -20.23 -9.44 -35.84
C GLY A 279 -20.82 -10.83 -35.57
N LYS A 280 -20.66 -11.36 -34.36
CA LYS A 280 -21.29 -12.62 -33.98
C LYS A 280 -22.77 -12.41 -33.65
N ASP A 281 -23.65 -13.22 -34.24
CA ASP A 281 -25.09 -13.15 -33.96
C ASP A 281 -25.37 -13.53 -32.49
N SER A 282 -26.13 -12.70 -31.75
CA SER A 282 -26.41 -12.93 -30.33
C SER A 282 -27.05 -14.28 -30.06
N LYS A 283 -27.94 -14.74 -30.92
CA LYS A 283 -28.63 -16.03 -30.78
C LYS A 283 -27.67 -17.25 -30.96
N GLU A 284 -26.50 -17.05 -31.57
CA GLU A 284 -25.48 -18.08 -31.77
C GLU A 284 -24.45 -18.10 -30.62
N ILE A 285 -24.47 -17.10 -29.73
CA ILE A 285 -23.59 -17.07 -28.57
C ILE A 285 -24.17 -18.04 -27.53
N PRO A 286 -23.36 -19.03 -27.09
CA PRO A 286 -23.80 -19.92 -26.00
C PRO A 286 -24.12 -19.14 -24.75
N ILE A 287 -25.05 -19.67 -23.95
CA ILE A 287 -25.38 -19.09 -22.64
C ILE A 287 -24.11 -18.93 -21.83
N GLN A 288 -23.82 -17.71 -21.41
CA GLN A 288 -22.67 -17.41 -20.59
C GLN A 288 -23.02 -17.53 -19.09
N THR A 289 -22.05 -17.91 -18.29
CA THR A 289 -22.19 -17.97 -16.83
C THR A 289 -20.85 -17.54 -16.23
N ALA A 290 -20.87 -16.67 -15.25
CA ALA A 290 -19.68 -16.36 -14.48
C ALA A 290 -19.44 -17.50 -13.46
N GLU A 291 -18.30 -18.21 -13.58
CA GLU A 291 -18.04 -19.46 -12.84
C GLU A 291 -16.90 -19.36 -11.82
N THR A 292 -16.66 -18.16 -11.28
CA THR A 292 -15.59 -17.92 -10.30
C THR A 292 -16.12 -17.56 -8.91
N PRO A 293 -17.00 -18.38 -8.31
CA PRO A 293 -17.56 -18.06 -7.00
C PRO A 293 -16.54 -18.27 -5.90
N ARG A 294 -16.58 -17.41 -4.88
CA ARG A 294 -15.81 -17.55 -3.64
C ARG A 294 -16.54 -16.98 -2.45
N ALA A 295 -16.03 -17.26 -1.26
CA ALA A 295 -16.55 -16.63 -0.06
C ALA A 295 -16.01 -15.18 0.02
N TYR A 296 -16.92 -14.21 0.16
CA TYR A 296 -16.64 -12.82 0.45
C TYR A 296 -17.18 -12.51 1.84
N LEU A 297 -16.31 -12.03 2.73
CA LEU A 297 -16.66 -11.81 4.13
C LEU A 297 -16.17 -10.45 4.61
N ASN A 298 -16.96 -9.78 5.42
CA ASN A 298 -16.53 -8.56 6.11
C ASN A 298 -15.93 -8.95 7.47
N TYR A 299 -14.61 -8.76 7.61
CA TYR A 299 -13.85 -9.14 8.80
C TYR A 299 -14.35 -8.43 10.07
N GLN A 300 -14.58 -7.11 9.98
CA GLN A 300 -15.05 -6.33 11.13
C GLN A 300 -16.46 -6.74 11.55
N HIS A 301 -17.30 -7.06 10.58
CA HIS A 301 -18.66 -7.53 10.85
C HIS A 301 -18.66 -8.89 11.58
N LEU A 302 -17.79 -9.81 11.17
CA LEU A 302 -17.65 -11.09 11.88
C LEU A 302 -17.14 -10.90 13.31
N LEU A 303 -16.19 -9.98 13.53
CA LEU A 303 -15.72 -9.64 14.88
C LEU A 303 -16.83 -9.01 15.73
N LEU A 304 -17.64 -8.10 15.16
CA LEU A 304 -18.75 -7.45 15.85
C LEU A 304 -19.75 -8.47 16.40
N HIS A 305 -20.03 -9.51 15.62
CA HIS A 305 -20.90 -10.61 16.02
C HIS A 305 -20.19 -11.72 16.80
N GLN A 306 -18.94 -11.50 17.25
CA GLN A 306 -18.17 -12.41 18.09
C GLN A 306 -17.96 -13.80 17.49
N ILE A 307 -17.89 -13.88 16.16
CA ILE A 307 -17.57 -15.14 15.46
C ILE A 307 -16.06 -15.44 15.69
N ASP A 308 -15.78 -16.67 16.14
CA ASP A 308 -14.41 -17.10 16.41
C ASP A 308 -13.55 -17.01 15.13
N PRO A 309 -12.45 -16.24 15.14
CA PRO A 309 -11.54 -16.18 14.00
C PRO A 309 -10.96 -17.53 13.57
N GLY A 310 -10.89 -18.52 14.48
CA GLY A 310 -10.48 -19.89 14.16
C GLY A 310 -11.41 -20.61 13.18
N LEU A 311 -12.64 -20.12 13.01
CA LEU A 311 -13.64 -20.66 12.06
C LEU A 311 -13.58 -20.01 10.68
N TYR A 312 -12.79 -18.92 10.52
CA TYR A 312 -12.75 -18.16 9.28
C TYR A 312 -12.17 -19.00 8.15
N PRO A 313 -12.81 -19.07 6.97
CA PRO A 313 -12.27 -19.81 5.83
C PRO A 313 -10.97 -19.19 5.30
N PRO A 314 -9.86 -19.95 5.16
CA PRO A 314 -8.58 -19.38 4.71
C PRO A 314 -8.62 -18.92 3.25
N ASN A 315 -9.56 -19.44 2.44
CA ASN A 315 -9.69 -19.11 1.01
C ASN A 315 -10.79 -18.07 0.74
N ALA A 316 -11.31 -17.40 1.77
CA ALA A 316 -12.25 -16.30 1.60
C ALA A 316 -11.54 -15.00 1.28
N THR A 317 -12.22 -14.12 0.55
CA THR A 317 -11.80 -12.72 0.41
C THR A 317 -12.38 -11.92 1.57
N TYR A 318 -11.51 -11.26 2.33
CA TYR A 318 -11.92 -10.47 3.49
C TYR A 318 -11.89 -8.99 3.16
N PHE A 319 -13.04 -8.32 3.35
CA PHE A 319 -13.16 -6.87 3.37
C PHE A 319 -12.90 -6.34 4.78
N GLN A 320 -12.36 -5.13 4.88
CA GLN A 320 -12.07 -4.46 6.15
C GLN A 320 -11.21 -5.30 7.12
N GLU A 321 -10.36 -6.18 6.58
CA GLU A 321 -9.39 -6.88 7.40
C GLU A 321 -8.39 -5.87 7.98
N PRO A 322 -8.08 -5.93 9.29
CA PRO A 322 -7.07 -5.04 9.86
C PRO A 322 -5.71 -5.31 9.20
N PRO A 323 -4.94 -4.26 8.92
CA PRO A 323 -3.63 -4.43 8.31
C PRO A 323 -2.76 -5.34 9.18
N GLY A 324 -2.14 -6.34 8.57
CA GLY A 324 -1.23 -7.26 9.23
C GLY A 324 -0.09 -6.52 9.96
N PHE A 325 0.55 -7.17 10.94
CA PHE A 325 1.59 -6.57 11.78
C PHE A 325 2.65 -5.82 10.95
N LEU A 326 3.15 -6.44 9.88
CA LEU A 326 4.16 -5.82 9.01
C LEU A 326 3.63 -4.57 8.31
N GLN A 327 2.41 -4.58 7.86
CA GLN A 327 1.78 -3.45 7.17
C GLN A 327 1.44 -2.32 8.14
N LYS A 328 0.90 -2.65 9.32
CA LYS A 328 0.59 -1.70 10.39
C LYS A 328 1.84 -0.96 10.89
N TYR A 329 2.96 -1.68 11.04
CA TYR A 329 4.21 -1.14 11.58
C TYR A 329 5.27 -0.87 10.51
N LYS A 330 4.93 -0.89 9.22
CA LYS A 330 5.85 -0.70 8.10
C LYS A 330 6.76 0.52 8.29
N ILE A 331 6.17 1.66 8.64
CA ILE A 331 6.92 2.91 8.84
C ILE A 331 7.89 2.79 10.00
N HIS A 332 7.46 2.20 11.12
CA HIS A 332 8.30 2.00 12.31
C HIS A 332 9.45 1.02 12.04
N ILE A 333 9.18 -0.05 11.29
CA ILE A 333 10.21 -1.02 10.88
C ILE A 333 11.23 -0.35 9.97
N ILE A 334 10.79 0.41 8.97
CA ILE A 334 11.69 1.16 8.08
C ILE A 334 12.51 2.18 8.87
N SER A 335 11.90 2.94 9.78
CA SER A 335 12.59 3.90 10.65
C SER A 335 13.67 3.22 11.51
N LEU A 336 13.34 2.06 12.08
CA LEU A 336 14.29 1.28 12.89
C LEU A 336 15.49 0.82 12.06
N LEU A 337 15.24 0.32 10.85
CA LEU A 337 16.30 -0.11 9.92
C LEU A 337 17.21 1.06 9.52
N VAL A 338 16.65 2.24 9.25
CA VAL A 338 17.41 3.46 8.94
C VAL A 338 18.26 3.89 10.12
N ILE A 339 17.71 3.90 11.34
CA ILE A 339 18.47 4.22 12.56
C ILE A 339 19.63 3.23 12.76
N LEU A 340 19.37 1.95 12.58
CA LEU A 340 20.41 0.91 12.70
C LEU A 340 21.53 1.11 11.66
N ALA A 341 21.18 1.40 10.42
CA ALA A 341 22.16 1.70 9.37
C ALA A 341 23.01 2.94 9.69
N LEU A 342 22.40 3.99 10.22
CA LEU A 342 23.12 5.19 10.69
C LEU A 342 24.08 4.87 11.84
N LEU A 343 23.63 4.09 12.83
CA LEU A 343 24.49 3.68 13.94
C LEU A 343 25.69 2.85 13.48
N ILE A 344 25.48 1.91 12.56
CA ILE A 344 26.56 1.13 11.95
C ILE A 344 27.53 2.07 11.20
N THR A 345 27.02 3.00 10.42
CA THR A 345 27.85 3.98 9.67
C THR A 345 28.67 4.83 10.63
N ILE A 346 28.09 5.35 11.70
CA ILE A 346 28.78 6.11 12.74
C ILE A 346 29.84 5.24 13.42
N GLY A 347 29.52 3.98 13.71
CA GLY A 347 30.49 3.01 14.26
C GLY A 347 31.70 2.82 13.35
N ILE A 348 31.48 2.60 12.05
CA ILE A 348 32.54 2.45 11.05
C ILE A 348 33.39 3.73 10.95
N LEU A 349 32.78 4.91 10.94
CA LEU A 349 33.49 6.19 10.90
C LEU A 349 34.35 6.39 12.16
N ARG A 350 33.84 6.07 13.36
CA ARG A 350 34.61 6.14 14.61
C ARG A 350 35.83 5.22 14.58
N VAL A 351 35.67 3.99 14.11
CA VAL A 351 36.78 3.03 13.98
C VAL A 351 37.80 3.55 12.98
N ARG A 352 37.40 4.07 11.83
CA ARG A 352 38.34 4.70 10.85
C ARG A 352 39.11 5.89 11.44
N LEU A 353 38.42 6.78 12.15
CA LEU A 353 39.05 7.92 12.80
C LEU A 353 40.04 7.48 13.89
N PHE A 354 39.70 6.46 14.65
CA PHE A 354 40.58 5.88 15.67
C PHE A 354 41.86 5.32 15.02
N ILE A 355 41.72 4.53 13.95
CA ILE A 355 42.87 3.97 13.22
C ILE A 355 43.74 5.09 12.62
N GLN A 356 43.13 6.15 12.06
CA GLN A 356 43.88 7.31 11.53
C GLN A 356 44.66 8.03 12.63
N LYS A 357 44.07 8.25 13.81
CA LYS A 357 44.73 8.85 14.97
C LYS A 357 45.92 8.01 15.46
N GLN A 358 45.75 6.68 15.50
CA GLN A 358 46.87 5.79 15.86
C GLN A 358 48.02 5.86 14.88
N LYS A 359 47.72 5.80 13.57
CA LYS A 359 48.76 5.93 12.52
C LYS A 359 49.45 7.28 12.55
N ALA A 360 48.77 8.38 12.87
CA ALA A 360 49.36 9.70 13.02
C ALA A 360 50.33 9.72 14.21
N LYS A 361 49.92 9.16 15.37
CA LYS A 361 50.75 9.08 16.57
C LYS A 361 51.99 8.23 16.35
N ASP A 362 51.86 7.11 15.63
CA ASP A 362 53.00 6.25 15.30
C ASP A 362 54.02 6.95 14.38
N LYS A 363 53.53 7.77 13.41
CA LYS A 363 54.40 8.60 12.57
C LYS A 363 55.14 9.67 13.37
N GLU A 364 54.46 10.38 14.28
CA GLU A 364 55.09 11.36 15.16
C GLU A 364 56.20 10.72 15.99
N LEU A 365 55.92 9.57 16.60
CA LEU A 365 56.90 8.83 17.42
C LEU A 365 58.11 8.38 16.55
N GLN A 366 57.85 7.93 15.33
CA GLN A 366 58.93 7.53 14.40
C GLN A 366 59.81 8.72 14.02
N ILE A 367 59.23 9.87 13.72
CA ILE A 367 59.96 11.11 13.40
C ILE A 367 60.80 11.55 14.62
N ALA A 368 60.22 11.53 15.83
CA ALA A 368 60.92 11.88 17.06
C ALA A 368 62.12 10.95 17.32
N ARG A 369 61.96 9.66 17.10
CA ARG A 369 63.09 8.67 17.24
C ARG A 369 64.19 8.93 16.20
N GLN A 370 63.81 9.19 14.92
CA GLN A 370 64.79 9.49 13.90
C GLN A 370 65.58 10.78 14.20
N ALA A 371 64.91 11.81 14.72
CA ALA A 371 65.56 13.05 15.12
C ALA A 371 66.52 12.80 16.31
N GLN A 372 66.11 11.99 17.25
CA GLN A 372 66.98 11.65 18.40
C GLN A 372 68.23 10.86 17.96
N ASP A 373 68.06 9.84 17.11
CA ASP A 373 69.17 9.05 16.55
C ASP A 373 70.15 9.92 15.77
N LEU A 374 69.60 10.84 14.92
CA LEU A 374 70.43 11.76 14.16
C LEU A 374 71.22 12.69 15.08
N ASN A 375 70.58 13.21 16.13
CA ASN A 375 71.30 14.08 17.11
C ASN A 375 72.38 13.31 17.88
N GLN A 376 72.14 12.08 18.26
CA GLN A 376 73.18 11.23 18.91
C GLN A 376 74.37 10.99 17.94
N LYS A 377 74.11 10.65 16.70
CA LYS A 377 75.16 10.47 15.70
C LYS A 377 75.94 11.76 15.51
N TYR A 378 75.29 12.90 15.42
CA TYR A 378 75.90 14.23 15.28
C TYR A 378 76.81 14.49 16.48
N GLN A 379 76.37 14.28 17.71
CA GLN A 379 77.21 14.45 18.94
C GLN A 379 78.39 13.51 18.97
N LEU A 380 78.24 12.22 18.50
CA LEU A 380 79.39 11.30 18.39
C LEU A 380 80.46 11.80 17.37
N VAL A 381 80.02 12.30 16.21
CA VAL A 381 80.92 12.81 15.20
C VAL A 381 81.69 13.99 15.74
N LEU A 382 81.01 14.95 16.39
CA LEU A 382 81.65 16.10 17.00
C LEU A 382 82.70 15.69 18.05
N LYS A 383 82.37 14.74 18.91
CA LYS A 383 83.38 14.26 19.91
C LYS A 383 84.52 13.51 19.26
N ALA A 384 84.30 12.72 18.21
CA ALA A 384 85.33 11.92 17.57
C ALA A 384 86.30 12.81 16.73
N SER A 385 85.83 13.88 16.14
CA SER A 385 86.58 14.79 15.31
C SER A 385 87.30 15.89 16.09
N ASN A 386 87.08 15.93 17.39
CA ASN A 386 87.65 17.04 18.23
C ASN A 386 87.24 18.40 17.80
N MET A 387 86.04 18.49 17.11
CA MET A 387 85.52 19.76 16.58
C MET A 387 84.65 20.44 17.60
N MET A 388 84.70 21.73 17.62
CA MET A 388 83.86 22.63 18.38
C MET A 388 82.76 23.18 17.50
N THR A 389 81.54 23.23 18.06
CA THR A 389 80.39 23.93 17.42
C THR A 389 80.10 25.17 18.23
N TRP A 390 79.90 26.25 17.50
CA TRP A 390 79.42 27.47 18.10
C TRP A 390 78.35 28.08 17.17
N ILE A 391 77.42 28.74 17.82
CA ILE A 391 76.30 29.39 17.18
C ILE A 391 76.31 30.86 17.58
N TRP A 392 76.35 31.74 16.63
CA TRP A 392 76.28 33.16 16.87
C TRP A 392 74.87 33.69 16.68
N ASP A 393 74.19 34.12 17.75
CA ASP A 393 72.99 34.94 17.63
C ASP A 393 73.39 36.42 17.40
N VAL A 394 73.24 36.81 16.15
CA VAL A 394 73.67 38.19 15.70
C VAL A 394 72.77 39.25 16.34
N LYS A 395 71.50 38.96 16.66
CA LYS A 395 70.57 39.94 17.21
C LYS A 395 70.85 40.20 18.70
N GLU A 396 71.08 39.08 19.42
CA GLU A 396 71.33 39.15 20.85
C GLU A 396 72.88 39.36 21.17
N ALA A 397 73.73 39.46 20.15
CA ALA A 397 75.17 39.54 20.27
C ALA A 397 75.72 38.46 21.19
N ARG A 398 75.21 37.24 21.06
CA ARG A 398 75.48 36.13 21.99
C ARG A 398 76.06 34.93 21.22
N LEU A 399 77.10 34.36 21.77
CA LEU A 399 77.73 33.17 21.25
C LEU A 399 77.43 31.97 22.14
N GLU A 400 76.92 30.87 21.57
CA GLU A 400 76.74 29.63 22.21
C GLU A 400 77.79 28.61 21.72
N CYS A 401 78.51 27.96 22.59
CA CYS A 401 79.50 26.95 22.23
C CYS A 401 79.38 25.66 22.98
N ASN A 402 79.87 24.54 22.42
CA ASN A 402 79.89 23.26 23.09
C ASN A 402 81.07 23.19 24.11
N ASN A 403 80.97 22.17 25.05
CA ASN A 403 81.77 22.04 26.26
C ASN A 403 83.32 21.83 26.03
N ILE A 404 83.85 21.59 24.81
CA ILE A 404 85.26 21.25 24.58
C ILE A 404 86.17 22.47 24.80
N TYR A 405 85.66 23.66 24.45
CA TYR A 405 86.37 24.91 24.55
C TYR A 405 86.70 25.32 26.00
N LEU A 406 85.96 24.90 26.98
CA LEU A 406 85.99 25.39 28.34
C LEU A 406 86.94 24.61 29.24
N THR A 407 87.42 23.44 28.80
CA THR A 407 88.50 22.76 29.51
C THR A 407 89.83 23.49 29.46
N GLN A 408 89.94 24.40 28.57
CA GLN A 408 91.18 25.24 28.39
C GLN A 408 91.04 26.63 28.98
N ARG A 409 89.88 27.09 29.37
CA ARG A 409 89.63 28.43 29.96
C ARG A 409 88.78 28.28 31.25
N SER A 410 89.21 28.97 32.29
CA SER A 410 88.51 28.95 33.59
C SER A 410 87.22 29.80 33.56
N ILE A 411 86.23 29.45 32.81
CA ILE A 411 84.98 30.23 32.69
C ILE A 411 83.99 29.77 33.77
N ARG A 412 83.48 30.75 34.51
CA ARG A 412 82.65 30.53 35.73
C ARG A 412 81.17 30.26 35.52
N ASP A 413 80.61 30.40 34.36
CA ASP A 413 79.17 30.19 34.16
C ASP A 413 78.88 28.92 33.35
N LYS A 414 78.34 27.88 34.04
CA LYS A 414 77.84 26.62 33.43
C LYS A 414 76.36 26.79 33.10
N GLY A 415 76.05 26.86 31.84
CA GLY A 415 74.61 26.57 31.40
C GLY A 415 74.19 25.16 31.75
N THR A 416 72.90 24.95 31.91
CA THR A 416 72.28 23.67 32.45
C THR A 416 72.47 22.46 31.56
N ASP A 417 72.96 22.57 30.32
CA ASP A 417 73.06 21.47 29.34
C ASP A 417 74.44 21.27 28.71
N GLY A 418 75.53 21.79 29.35
CA GLY A 418 76.84 21.63 28.84
C GLY A 418 77.10 22.55 27.58
N GLN A 419 76.25 23.49 27.35
CA GLN A 419 76.45 24.60 26.43
C GLN A 419 76.85 25.83 27.21
N PHE A 420 77.78 26.55 26.68
CA PHE A 420 78.30 27.77 27.29
C PHE A 420 77.93 28.95 26.41
N CYS A 421 77.45 29.96 27.04
CA CYS A 421 77.08 31.22 26.40
C CYS A 421 78.01 32.34 26.82
N MET A 422 78.54 33.08 25.88
CA MET A 422 79.32 34.26 26.15
C MET A 422 78.87 35.44 25.27
N SER A 423 79.08 36.61 25.71
CA SER A 423 78.86 37.81 24.87
C SER A 423 79.88 37.88 23.76
N ALA A 424 79.53 38.61 22.70
CA ALA A 424 80.51 38.89 21.64
C ALA A 424 81.82 39.59 22.16
N ASP A 425 81.64 40.49 23.12
CA ASP A 425 82.75 41.20 23.73
C ASP A 425 83.65 40.25 24.55
N GLU A 426 83.06 39.31 25.25
CA GLU A 426 83.85 38.27 26.00
C GLU A 426 84.63 37.38 25.01
N PHE A 427 84.02 37.03 23.85
CA PHE A 427 84.70 36.26 22.81
C PHE A 427 85.90 37.04 22.25
N TYR A 428 85.71 38.30 21.83
CA TYR A 428 86.74 39.11 21.30
C TYR A 428 87.83 39.41 22.31
N SER A 429 87.51 39.58 23.60
CA SER A 429 88.54 39.86 24.63
C SER A 429 89.52 38.72 24.84
N GLY A 430 89.22 37.53 24.37
CA GLY A 430 90.10 36.39 24.42
C GLY A 430 91.02 36.23 23.21
N ILE A 431 90.85 36.97 22.18
CA ILE A 431 91.69 36.94 20.96
C ILE A 431 92.91 37.79 21.16
N HIS A 432 94.06 37.30 20.66
CA HIS A 432 95.30 38.10 20.72
C HIS A 432 95.13 39.47 19.98
N PRO A 433 95.63 40.60 20.54
CA PRO A 433 95.38 41.91 19.99
C PRO A 433 95.75 42.05 18.53
N GLU A 434 96.80 41.38 18.06
CA GLU A 434 97.24 41.43 16.66
C GLU A 434 96.26 40.65 15.71
N ASP A 435 95.51 39.66 16.19
CA ASP A 435 94.60 38.84 15.39
C ASP A 435 93.14 39.30 15.47
N LEU A 436 92.85 40.25 16.41
CA LEU A 436 91.50 40.73 16.70
C LEU A 436 90.84 41.43 15.48
N GLU A 437 91.56 42.32 14.83
CA GLU A 437 91.05 43.06 13.67
C GLU A 437 90.75 42.13 12.50
N GLN A 438 91.59 41.14 12.24
CA GLN A 438 91.38 40.12 11.20
C GLN A 438 90.13 39.23 11.48
N MET A 439 90.00 38.80 12.74
CA MET A 439 88.84 38.01 13.11
C MET A 439 87.55 38.78 13.07
N GLN A 440 87.54 40.05 13.52
CA GLN A 440 86.39 40.92 13.43
C GLN A 440 85.94 41.13 11.99
N ASP A 441 86.89 41.36 11.07
CA ASP A 441 86.63 41.54 9.63
C ASP A 441 86.07 40.26 9.03
N ALA A 442 86.62 39.10 9.37
CA ALA A 442 86.12 37.79 8.92
C ALA A 442 84.71 37.52 9.37
N ILE A 443 84.40 37.80 10.65
CA ILE A 443 83.02 37.63 11.19
C ILE A 443 82.04 38.62 10.52
N ASN A 444 82.45 39.88 10.34
CA ASN A 444 81.57 40.86 9.67
C ASN A 444 81.28 40.49 8.22
N LYS A 445 82.26 39.96 7.47
CA LYS A 445 82.04 39.42 6.11
C LYS A 445 81.08 38.22 6.10
N LEU A 446 81.16 37.31 7.14
CA LEU A 446 80.25 36.21 7.28
C LEU A 446 78.82 36.70 7.58
N ILE A 447 78.66 37.66 8.49
CA ILE A 447 77.39 38.29 8.84
C ILE A 447 76.78 39.04 7.65
N ALA A 448 77.60 39.74 6.87
CA ALA A 448 77.17 40.42 5.64
C ALA A 448 76.83 39.45 4.50
N GLY A 449 77.12 38.17 4.61
CA GLY A 449 76.90 37.16 3.57
C GLY A 449 77.94 37.20 2.45
N GLU A 450 79.05 37.89 2.66
CA GLU A 450 80.16 38.02 1.72
C GLU A 450 81.09 36.78 1.79
N SER A 451 81.05 36.04 2.88
CA SER A 451 81.72 34.77 3.05
C SER A 451 80.73 33.69 3.62
N ILE A 452 81.00 32.44 3.33
CA ILE A 452 80.21 31.27 3.86
C ILE A 452 80.95 30.53 4.98
N SER A 453 82.22 30.88 5.20
CA SER A 453 83.08 30.28 6.25
C SER A 453 84.19 31.25 6.65
N ILE A 454 84.66 31.03 7.82
CA ILE A 454 85.91 31.72 8.31
C ILE A 454 86.98 30.63 8.37
N ASP A 455 88.11 30.90 7.70
CA ASP A 455 89.26 30.00 7.71
C ASP A 455 90.47 30.83 8.12
N GLU A 456 90.50 31.18 9.38
CA GLU A 456 91.54 32.00 10.00
C GLU A 456 92.18 31.29 11.17
N GLU A 457 93.51 31.30 11.26
CA GLU A 457 94.26 30.88 12.43
C GLU A 457 94.42 32.08 13.37
N ILE A 458 93.86 31.92 14.60
CA ILE A 458 93.88 32.98 15.58
C ILE A 458 94.54 32.51 16.86
N ARG A 459 95.29 33.31 17.50
CA ARG A 459 95.86 33.10 18.81
C ARG A 459 94.88 33.51 19.90
N TYR A 460 94.62 32.60 20.81
CA TYR A 460 93.83 32.89 21.99
C TYR A 460 94.71 33.09 23.19
N LEU A 461 94.37 34.07 24.02
CA LEU A 461 95.01 34.32 25.31
C LEU A 461 94.17 33.63 26.43
N ASP A 462 94.79 32.89 27.33
CA ASP A 462 94.20 32.43 28.57
C ASP A 462 94.19 33.56 29.62
N ASP A 463 93.56 33.28 30.76
CA ASP A 463 93.46 34.22 31.88
C ASP A 463 94.81 34.56 32.51
N THR A 464 95.90 33.87 32.12
CA THR A 464 97.26 34.14 32.54
C THR A 464 98.14 34.90 31.51
N GLY A 465 97.56 35.14 30.31
CA GLY A 465 98.21 35.76 29.19
C GLY A 465 99.13 34.84 28.35
N LEU A 466 98.97 33.53 28.49
CA LEU A 466 99.65 32.52 27.67
C LEU A 466 98.85 32.37 26.34
N GLU A 467 99.57 32.32 25.21
CA GLU A 467 99.08 32.18 23.86
C GLU A 467 98.73 30.69 23.54
N TYR A 468 97.53 30.45 22.92
CA TYR A 468 97.18 29.19 22.30
C TYR A 468 96.76 29.48 20.83
N THR A 469 97.25 28.69 19.90
CA THR A 469 96.85 28.73 18.48
C THR A 469 95.90 27.65 18.15
#